data_9abcabdd34e8dbe100e6618e4a57b39e
#
_entry.id   9abcabdd34e8dbe100e6618e4a57b39e
#
_cell.length_a   1.000
_cell.length_b   1.000
_cell.length_c   1.000
_cell.angle_alpha   90.00
_cell.angle_beta   90.00
_cell.angle_gamma   90.00
#
_symmetry.space_group_name_H-M   'P 1'
#
loop_
_entity.id
_entity.type
_entity.pdbx_description
1 polymer ?
#
loop_
_entity_poly.entity_id
_entity_poly.type
_entity_poly.pdbx_seq_one_letter_code
_entity_poly.pdbx_strand_id
1 'polypeptide(L)'
;RCGLNVEALNVYRTTEPLSYYTHTRNTPQNILILENKDPFFSMRNYLLNGHTEIFGAEIGTLIYGAGKGIIRSFQDFDLCAEPYMKHPKNTIYYFGDLDYEGIGIYENLAEKFRSRWKILPFVPAYQAMLGKAEQITELPETKEHQNRNISTQFFSCFDEIMVKKMEAILDKDRYIPQEILNTADF
;
A
#
# COMPACT_ATOMS: atom_id res chain seq x y z
N ARG A 1 -1.47 -32.66 -28.67
CA ARG A 1 -1.37 -32.00 -27.33
C ARG A 1 -0.75 -33.01 -26.38
N CYS A 2 0.51 -32.81 -25.95
CA CYS A 2 1.12 -33.61 -24.92
C CYS A 2 0.38 -33.37 -23.59
N GLY A 3 -0.21 -34.43 -23.01
CA GLY A 3 -0.97 -34.36 -21.75
C GLY A 3 -0.08 -34.23 -20.50
N LEU A 4 1.05 -33.51 -20.60
CA LEU A 4 1.91 -33.20 -19.46
C LEU A 4 1.25 -32.11 -18.61
N ASN A 5 0.97 -32.42 -17.36
CA ASN A 5 0.59 -31.42 -16.37
C ASN A 5 1.82 -30.86 -15.65
N VAL A 6 1.66 -29.74 -14.96
CA VAL A 6 2.77 -29.04 -14.27
C VAL A 6 3.43 -29.93 -13.20
N GLU A 7 2.65 -30.80 -12.56
CA GLU A 7 3.12 -31.76 -11.54
C GLU A 7 4.08 -32.81 -12.12
N ALA A 8 3.83 -33.26 -13.36
CA ALA A 8 4.71 -34.21 -14.05
C ALA A 8 6.07 -33.61 -14.42
N LEU A 9 6.22 -32.29 -14.40
CA LEU A 9 7.45 -31.58 -14.72
C LEU A 9 8.31 -31.26 -13.47
N ASN A 10 7.86 -31.64 -12.27
CA ASN A 10 8.51 -31.30 -11.00
C ASN A 10 8.77 -29.77 -10.84
N VAL A 11 7.92 -28.93 -11.43
CA VAL A 11 7.97 -27.48 -11.28
C VAL A 11 6.91 -27.02 -10.30
N TYR A 12 7.21 -26.02 -9.51
CA TYR A 12 6.28 -25.39 -8.60
C TYR A 12 6.18 -23.89 -8.89
N ARG A 13 5.07 -23.31 -8.53
CA ARG A 13 4.89 -21.86 -8.64
C ARG A 13 5.74 -21.21 -7.56
N THR A 14 6.56 -20.25 -7.96
CA THR A 14 7.27 -19.36 -7.03
C THR A 14 6.54 -18.02 -6.95
N THR A 15 6.62 -17.39 -5.78
CA THR A 15 6.17 -16.02 -5.56
C THR A 15 7.39 -15.12 -5.32
N GLU A 16 7.19 -13.83 -5.46
CA GLU A 16 8.21 -12.85 -5.06
C GLU A 16 8.34 -12.85 -3.53
N PRO A 17 9.56 -12.86 -2.97
CA PRO A 17 9.76 -12.78 -1.53
C PRO A 17 9.12 -11.53 -0.96
N LEU A 18 8.46 -11.64 0.20
CA LEU A 18 7.93 -10.51 0.92
C LEU A 18 9.09 -9.71 1.54
N SER A 19 9.26 -8.47 1.12
CA SER A 19 10.25 -7.56 1.69
C SER A 19 9.62 -6.70 2.77
N TYR A 20 10.13 -6.78 4.00
CA TYR A 20 9.57 -6.03 5.13
C TYR A 20 10.64 -5.57 6.12
N TYR A 21 10.27 -4.61 6.96
CA TYR A 21 11.01 -4.17 8.13
C TYR A 21 10.10 -4.20 9.34
N THR A 22 10.55 -4.82 10.43
CA THR A 22 9.82 -4.87 11.69
C THR A 22 10.47 -3.94 12.72
N HIS A 23 9.71 -2.95 13.17
CA HIS A 23 10.08 -2.05 14.25
C HIS A 23 9.81 -2.68 15.62
N THR A 24 8.65 -3.35 15.77
CA THR A 24 8.30 -4.07 17.00
C THR A 24 7.60 -5.40 16.69
N ARG A 25 7.76 -6.37 17.58
CA ARG A 25 7.06 -7.65 17.52
C ARG A 25 5.84 -7.71 18.44
N ASN A 26 5.52 -6.61 19.10
CA ASN A 26 4.33 -6.50 19.93
C ASN A 26 3.06 -6.70 19.11
N THR A 27 2.04 -7.28 19.72
CA THR A 27 0.72 -7.53 19.10
C THR A 27 -0.40 -7.09 20.03
N PRO A 28 -1.51 -6.57 19.51
CA PRO A 28 -1.75 -6.28 18.09
C PRO A 28 -0.91 -5.10 17.60
N GLN A 29 -0.66 -5.03 16.29
CA GLN A 29 0.10 -3.94 15.67
C GLN A 29 -0.54 -3.46 14.36
N ASN A 30 -0.14 -2.28 13.93
CA ASN A 30 -0.42 -1.81 12.57
C ASN A 30 0.71 -2.21 11.65
N ILE A 31 0.36 -2.79 10.52
CA ILE A 31 1.27 -3.15 9.42
C ILE A 31 0.98 -2.20 8.28
N LEU A 32 1.99 -1.53 7.75
CA LEU A 32 1.84 -0.58 6.65
C LEU A 32 2.54 -1.09 5.40
N ILE A 33 1.75 -1.33 4.35
CA ILE A 33 2.23 -1.68 3.02
C ILE A 33 2.46 -0.36 2.26
N LEU A 34 3.69 -0.17 1.77
CA LEU A 34 4.11 0.99 0.98
C LEU A 34 4.37 0.56 -0.45
N GLU A 35 3.70 1.22 -1.41
CA GLU A 35 3.80 0.86 -2.82
C GLU A 35 5.21 1.06 -3.35
N ASN A 36 5.80 2.25 -3.09
CA ASN A 36 7.05 2.68 -3.67
C ASN A 36 8.24 2.47 -2.74
N LYS A 37 9.42 2.37 -3.36
CA LYS A 37 10.68 2.07 -2.68
C LYS A 37 11.14 3.23 -1.78
N ASP A 38 11.09 4.44 -2.27
CA ASP A 38 11.65 5.60 -1.57
C ASP A 38 10.85 5.94 -0.30
N PRO A 39 9.50 5.97 -0.30
CA PRO A 39 8.71 6.07 0.92
C PRO A 39 8.97 4.94 1.92
N PHE A 40 9.13 3.69 1.44
CA PHE A 40 9.47 2.58 2.32
C PHE A 40 10.80 2.81 3.05
N PHE A 41 11.85 3.23 2.34
CA PHE A 41 13.14 3.51 2.95
C PHE A 41 13.11 4.75 3.87
N SER A 42 12.37 5.79 3.49
CA SER A 42 12.21 7.00 4.29
C SER A 42 11.52 6.71 5.63
N MET A 43 10.38 6.01 5.60
CA MET A 43 9.65 5.63 6.80
C MET A 43 10.42 4.61 7.65
N ARG A 44 11.13 3.67 7.03
CA ARG A 44 12.01 2.76 7.76
C ARG A 44 13.12 3.50 8.50
N ASN A 45 13.78 4.44 7.84
CA ASN A 45 14.84 5.24 8.46
C ASN A 45 14.28 6.11 9.60
N TYR A 46 13.09 6.65 9.43
CA TYR A 46 12.41 7.42 10.47
C TYR A 46 12.16 6.56 11.73
N LEU A 47 11.64 5.35 11.58
CA LEU A 47 11.47 4.41 12.68
C LEU A 47 12.80 3.95 13.29
N LEU A 48 13.85 3.74 12.48
CA LEU A 48 15.20 3.39 12.96
C LEU A 48 15.82 4.49 13.81
N ASN A 49 15.44 5.76 13.60
CA ASN A 49 15.90 6.91 14.38
C ASN A 49 15.13 7.10 15.70
N GLY A 50 14.34 6.10 16.13
CA GLY A 50 13.69 6.06 17.42
C GLY A 50 12.26 6.57 17.45
N HIS A 51 11.69 6.93 16.31
CA HIS A 51 10.26 7.22 16.20
C HIS A 51 9.46 5.91 16.16
N THR A 52 8.23 5.96 16.67
CA THR A 52 7.32 4.79 16.71
C THR A 52 6.03 5.02 15.94
N GLU A 53 5.72 6.27 15.64
CA GLU A 53 4.50 6.69 14.96
C GLU A 53 4.83 7.30 13.59
N ILE A 54 3.93 7.07 12.64
CA ILE A 54 3.93 7.69 11.31
C ILE A 54 2.54 8.30 11.12
N PHE A 55 2.47 9.61 10.91
CA PHE A 55 1.21 10.38 10.86
C PHE A 55 0.29 10.12 12.06
N GLY A 56 0.87 10.02 13.27
CA GLY A 56 0.14 9.80 14.52
C GLY A 56 -0.38 8.37 14.72
N ALA A 57 0.01 7.42 13.87
CA ALA A 57 -0.30 6.01 14.03
C ALA A 57 0.95 5.21 14.39
N GLU A 58 0.91 4.45 15.48
CA GLU A 58 1.98 3.53 15.84
C GLU A 58 2.10 2.43 14.79
N ILE A 59 3.30 2.27 14.18
CA ILE A 59 3.56 1.30 13.12
C ILE A 59 4.55 0.23 13.61
N GLY A 60 4.10 -1.03 13.63
CA GLY A 60 4.93 -2.15 14.04
C GLY A 60 5.76 -2.77 12.90
N THR A 61 5.20 -2.83 11.70
CA THR A 61 5.86 -3.44 10.55
C THR A 61 5.57 -2.66 9.28
N LEU A 62 6.61 -2.42 8.48
CA LEU A 62 6.50 -1.89 7.12
C LEU A 62 6.70 -3.03 6.11
N ILE A 63 5.89 -3.06 5.06
CA ILE A 63 6.02 -3.99 3.92
C ILE A 63 6.27 -3.17 2.66
N TYR A 64 7.29 -3.55 1.88
CA TYR A 64 7.52 -2.98 0.57
C TYR A 64 6.67 -3.70 -0.48
N GLY A 65 5.80 -2.96 -1.15
CA GLY A 65 4.80 -3.49 -2.08
C GLY A 65 5.34 -3.75 -3.49
N ALA A 66 6.32 -2.97 -3.94
CA ALA A 66 6.84 -3.03 -5.31
C ALA A 66 5.73 -2.90 -6.37
N GLY A 67 4.85 -1.91 -6.21
CA GLY A 67 3.71 -1.70 -7.10
C GLY A 67 2.79 -2.93 -7.14
N LYS A 68 2.39 -3.36 -8.34
CA LYS A 68 1.57 -4.58 -8.55
C LYS A 68 2.20 -5.88 -8.01
N GLY A 69 3.50 -5.87 -7.71
CA GLY A 69 4.23 -7.00 -7.14
C GLY A 69 3.64 -7.48 -5.83
N ILE A 70 3.07 -6.57 -5.02
CA ILE A 70 2.43 -6.91 -3.74
C ILE A 70 1.35 -7.99 -3.88
N ILE A 71 0.61 -8.00 -4.98
CA ILE A 71 -0.46 -8.99 -5.20
C ILE A 71 0.10 -10.42 -5.25
N ARG A 72 1.34 -10.57 -5.72
CA ARG A 72 2.02 -11.88 -5.80
C ARG A 72 2.71 -12.21 -4.49
N SER A 73 3.51 -11.29 -3.94
CA SER A 73 4.24 -11.53 -2.70
C SER A 73 3.30 -11.76 -1.50
N PHE A 74 2.14 -11.09 -1.48
CA PHE A 74 1.15 -11.25 -0.42
C PHE A 74 0.36 -12.59 -0.50
N GLN A 75 0.43 -13.33 -1.62
CA GLN A 75 -0.18 -14.67 -1.70
C GLN A 75 0.43 -15.66 -0.70
N ASP A 76 1.73 -15.50 -0.43
CA ASP A 76 2.46 -16.34 0.49
C ASP A 76 2.58 -15.73 1.90
N PHE A 77 1.85 -14.63 2.17
CA PHE A 77 1.92 -13.96 3.48
C PHE A 77 1.69 -14.93 4.64
N ASP A 78 0.72 -15.83 4.52
CA ASP A 78 0.43 -16.82 5.55
C ASP A 78 1.58 -17.82 5.78
N LEU A 79 2.40 -18.07 4.77
CA LEU A 79 3.52 -19.01 4.82
C LEU A 79 4.82 -18.32 5.26
N CYS A 80 5.06 -17.12 4.76
CA CYS A 80 6.34 -16.42 4.89
C CYS A 80 6.37 -15.41 6.04
N ALA A 81 5.19 -14.85 6.44
CA ALA A 81 5.14 -13.85 7.50
C ALA A 81 5.34 -14.49 8.88
N GLU A 82 6.01 -13.75 9.74
CA GLU A 82 6.25 -14.14 11.13
C GLU A 82 4.94 -14.22 11.94
N PRO A 83 4.87 -15.01 13.02
CA PRO A 83 3.64 -15.20 13.81
C PRO A 83 3.00 -13.88 14.29
N TYR A 84 3.82 -12.91 14.74
CA TYR A 84 3.31 -11.61 15.20
C TYR A 84 2.67 -10.79 14.09
N MET A 85 3.13 -10.93 12.84
CA MET A 85 2.50 -10.27 11.68
C MET A 85 1.12 -10.87 11.34
N LYS A 86 0.89 -12.12 11.72
CA LYS A 86 -0.36 -12.86 11.47
C LYS A 86 -1.36 -12.79 12.62
N HIS A 87 -1.12 -11.96 13.63
CA HIS A 87 -2.04 -11.83 14.76
C HIS A 87 -3.41 -11.30 14.28
N PRO A 88 -4.54 -11.95 14.65
CA PRO A 88 -5.86 -11.66 14.06
C PRO A 88 -6.40 -10.26 14.37
N LYS A 89 -5.85 -9.58 15.36
CA LYS A 89 -6.21 -8.20 15.70
C LYS A 89 -5.29 -7.15 15.10
N ASN A 90 -4.32 -7.55 14.27
CA ASN A 90 -3.51 -6.59 13.52
C ASN A 90 -4.38 -5.86 12.50
N THR A 91 -4.06 -4.60 12.25
CA THR A 91 -4.62 -3.84 11.14
C THR A 91 -3.56 -3.72 10.05
N ILE A 92 -3.95 -4.01 8.81
CA ILE A 92 -3.08 -3.86 7.65
C ILE A 92 -3.53 -2.63 6.88
N TYR A 93 -2.61 -1.71 6.68
CA TYR A 93 -2.81 -0.50 5.89
C TYR A 93 -2.05 -0.57 4.58
N TYR A 94 -2.57 0.10 3.58
CA TYR A 94 -1.91 0.33 2.30
C TYR A 94 -1.78 1.84 2.05
N PHE A 95 -0.62 2.25 1.56
CA PHE A 95 -0.36 3.59 1.09
C PHE A 95 0.41 3.51 -0.23
N GLY A 96 -0.07 4.21 -1.24
CA GLY A 96 0.50 4.28 -2.58
C GLY A 96 0.27 5.63 -3.23
N ASP A 97 0.61 5.73 -4.52
CA ASP A 97 0.31 6.92 -5.31
C ASP A 97 -1.21 7.17 -5.36
N LEU A 98 -1.60 8.43 -5.34
CA LEU A 98 -2.99 8.79 -5.60
C LEU A 98 -3.18 8.93 -7.11
N ASP A 99 -3.25 7.79 -7.79
CA ASP A 99 -3.56 7.64 -9.20
C ASP A 99 -4.43 6.40 -9.43
N TYR A 100 -4.91 6.20 -10.66
CA TYR A 100 -5.76 5.06 -10.98
C TYR A 100 -5.05 3.71 -10.78
N GLU A 101 -3.73 3.65 -10.96
CA GLU A 101 -2.95 2.42 -10.77
C GLU A 101 -2.80 2.08 -9.29
N GLY A 102 -2.41 3.02 -8.44
CA GLY A 102 -2.26 2.84 -7.00
C GLY A 102 -3.59 2.48 -6.32
N ILE A 103 -4.68 3.17 -6.69
CA ILE A 103 -6.03 2.83 -6.23
C ILE A 103 -6.41 1.41 -6.66
N GLY A 104 -6.17 1.06 -7.94
CA GLY A 104 -6.46 -0.28 -8.47
C GLY A 104 -5.64 -1.39 -7.81
N ILE A 105 -4.38 -1.12 -7.43
CA ILE A 105 -3.55 -2.05 -6.65
C ILE A 105 -4.17 -2.29 -5.28
N TYR A 106 -4.56 -1.22 -4.56
CA TYR A 106 -5.24 -1.32 -3.28
C TYR A 106 -6.51 -2.16 -3.37
N GLU A 107 -7.42 -1.82 -4.29
CA GLU A 107 -8.70 -2.50 -4.43
C GLU A 107 -8.53 -4.00 -4.74
N ASN A 108 -7.60 -4.32 -5.65
CA ASN A 108 -7.30 -5.70 -6.00
C ASN A 108 -6.69 -6.47 -4.80
N LEU A 109 -5.79 -5.84 -4.05
CA LEU A 109 -5.19 -6.42 -2.86
C LEU A 109 -6.26 -6.67 -1.78
N ALA A 110 -7.08 -5.66 -1.47
CA ALA A 110 -8.11 -5.73 -0.46
C ALA A 110 -9.17 -6.79 -0.80
N GLU A 111 -9.65 -6.82 -2.05
CA GLU A 111 -10.66 -7.79 -2.50
C GLU A 111 -10.11 -9.22 -2.51
N LYS A 112 -8.91 -9.43 -3.03
CA LYS A 112 -8.30 -10.75 -3.15
C LYS A 112 -8.10 -11.44 -1.80
N PHE A 113 -7.76 -10.69 -0.77
CA PHE A 113 -7.43 -11.21 0.55
C PHE A 113 -8.50 -10.96 1.61
N ARG A 114 -9.66 -10.40 1.25
CA ARG A 114 -10.76 -10.04 2.16
C ARG A 114 -11.25 -11.14 3.10
N SER A 115 -11.11 -12.40 2.69
CA SER A 115 -11.53 -13.56 3.50
C SER A 115 -10.63 -13.81 4.70
N ARG A 116 -9.41 -13.26 4.70
CA ARG A 116 -8.39 -13.49 5.74
C ARG A 116 -7.91 -12.20 6.40
N TRP A 117 -7.77 -11.13 5.62
CA TRP A 117 -7.15 -9.90 6.06
C TRP A 117 -8.02 -8.70 5.71
N LYS A 118 -8.24 -7.84 6.70
CA LYS A 118 -8.83 -6.53 6.46
C LYS A 118 -7.71 -5.56 6.12
N ILE A 119 -7.65 -5.13 4.85
CA ILE A 119 -6.68 -4.17 4.35
C ILE A 119 -7.40 -2.86 4.09
N LEU A 120 -6.90 -1.77 4.66
CA LEU A 120 -7.49 -0.44 4.58
C LEU A 120 -6.50 0.55 3.98
N PRO A 121 -6.94 1.63 3.32
CA PRO A 121 -6.05 2.73 2.96
C PRO A 121 -5.52 3.38 4.24
N PHE A 122 -4.27 3.85 4.21
CA PHE A 122 -3.70 4.59 5.32
C PHE A 122 -4.14 6.05 5.27
N VAL A 123 -5.36 6.32 5.69
CA VAL A 123 -6.05 7.62 5.61
C VAL A 123 -5.18 8.81 6.06
N PRO A 124 -4.43 8.74 7.20
CA PRO A 124 -3.62 9.89 7.64
C PRO A 124 -2.57 10.32 6.62
N ALA A 125 -1.93 9.37 5.93
CA ALA A 125 -0.94 9.68 4.90
C ALA A 125 -1.59 10.32 3.66
N TYR A 126 -2.75 9.82 3.22
CA TYR A 126 -3.48 10.43 2.11
C TYR A 126 -3.98 11.83 2.47
N GLN A 127 -4.37 12.08 3.73
CA GLN A 127 -4.73 13.42 4.20
C GLN A 127 -3.55 14.38 4.14
N ALA A 128 -2.37 13.96 4.62
CA ALA A 128 -1.14 14.74 4.55
C ALA A 128 -0.72 15.00 3.08
N MET A 129 -0.84 13.98 2.22
CA MET A 129 -0.58 14.07 0.79
C MET A 129 -1.46 15.14 0.12
N LEU A 130 -2.77 15.14 0.36
CA LEU A 130 -3.70 16.14 -0.15
C LEU A 130 -3.36 17.55 0.34
N GLY A 131 -3.09 17.71 1.63
CA GLY A 131 -2.70 19.01 2.21
C GLY A 131 -1.42 19.58 1.60
N LYS A 132 -0.46 18.72 1.28
CA LYS A 132 0.79 19.12 0.63
C LYS A 132 0.59 19.44 -0.86
N ALA A 133 -0.27 18.69 -1.54
CA ALA A 133 -0.61 18.93 -2.94
C ALA A 133 -1.26 20.30 -3.17
N GLU A 134 -2.03 20.81 -2.21
CA GLU A 134 -2.62 22.15 -2.27
C GLU A 134 -1.56 23.28 -2.31
N GLN A 135 -0.34 23.00 -1.88
CA GLN A 135 0.77 23.97 -1.86
C GLN A 135 1.61 23.93 -3.15
N ILE A 136 1.33 22.98 -4.04
CA ILE A 136 2.06 22.76 -5.28
C ILE A 136 1.29 23.40 -6.44
N THR A 137 1.99 24.21 -7.23
CA THR A 137 1.39 24.95 -8.35
C THR A 137 0.88 24.00 -9.46
N GLU A 138 1.60 22.90 -9.71
CA GLU A 138 1.27 21.96 -10.77
C GLU A 138 1.61 20.53 -10.35
N LEU A 139 0.60 19.67 -10.33
CA LEU A 139 0.77 18.24 -10.10
C LEU A 139 1.18 17.53 -11.39
N PRO A 140 1.94 16.43 -11.30
CA PRO A 140 2.33 15.65 -12.48
C PRO A 140 1.12 15.07 -13.21
N GLU A 141 1.29 14.87 -14.51
CA GLU A 141 0.28 14.23 -15.36
C GLU A 141 0.18 12.73 -15.10
N THR A 142 -1.04 12.21 -15.11
CA THR A 142 -1.29 10.77 -15.02
C THR A 142 -0.58 10.05 -16.18
N LYS A 143 0.13 8.99 -15.87
CA LYS A 143 0.83 8.16 -16.86
C LYS A 143 -0.18 7.61 -17.86
N GLU A 144 0.21 7.60 -19.14
CA GLU A 144 -0.62 7.02 -20.21
C GLU A 144 -0.92 5.54 -19.94
N HIS A 145 -2.06 5.08 -20.45
CA HIS A 145 -2.50 3.67 -20.40
C HIS A 145 -2.82 3.11 -19.02
N GLN A 146 -3.00 3.93 -18.00
CA GLN A 146 -3.54 3.44 -16.73
C GLN A 146 -4.99 2.96 -16.89
N ASN A 147 -5.31 1.84 -16.23
CA ASN A 147 -6.68 1.35 -16.18
C ASN A 147 -7.50 2.21 -15.22
N ARG A 148 -8.43 3.00 -15.78
CA ARG A 148 -9.31 3.90 -15.00
C ARG A 148 -10.52 3.20 -14.38
N ASN A 149 -10.66 1.89 -14.56
CA ASN A 149 -11.76 1.13 -14.00
C ASN A 149 -11.48 0.80 -12.53
N ILE A 150 -11.67 1.79 -11.66
CA ILE A 150 -11.62 1.68 -10.21
C ILE A 150 -13.04 1.59 -9.65
N SER A 151 -13.19 0.96 -8.50
CA SER A 151 -14.47 0.90 -7.79
C SER A 151 -14.61 2.06 -6.79
N THR A 152 -15.71 2.08 -6.05
CA THR A 152 -15.90 3.05 -4.96
C THR A 152 -15.30 2.57 -3.63
N GLN A 153 -14.68 1.40 -3.59
CA GLN A 153 -14.20 0.78 -2.36
C GLN A 153 -13.11 1.63 -1.68
N PHE A 154 -12.17 2.14 -2.47
CA PHE A 154 -11.12 3.02 -1.96
C PHE A 154 -11.72 4.29 -1.33
N PHE A 155 -12.54 5.01 -2.08
CA PHE A 155 -13.14 6.26 -1.66
C PHE A 155 -14.07 6.13 -0.46
N SER A 156 -14.73 4.98 -0.29
CA SER A 156 -15.60 4.73 0.87
C SER A 156 -14.89 4.77 2.23
N CYS A 157 -13.57 4.75 2.24
CA CYS A 157 -12.75 4.83 3.44
C CYS A 157 -12.43 6.28 3.87
N PHE A 158 -12.82 7.29 3.08
CA PHE A 158 -12.49 8.69 3.30
C PHE A 158 -13.76 9.53 3.51
N ASP A 159 -13.58 10.69 4.13
CA ASP A 159 -14.69 11.67 4.21
C ASP A 159 -15.00 12.31 2.85
N GLU A 160 -16.17 12.88 2.75
CA GLU A 160 -16.69 13.45 1.50
C GLU A 160 -15.82 14.60 0.95
N ILE A 161 -15.15 15.35 1.83
CA ILE A 161 -14.29 16.47 1.43
C ILE A 161 -13.01 15.93 0.78
N MET A 162 -12.40 14.92 1.39
CA MET A 162 -11.24 14.27 0.83
C MET A 162 -11.55 13.61 -0.51
N VAL A 163 -12.66 12.88 -0.61
CA VAL A 163 -13.09 12.23 -1.85
C VAL A 163 -13.22 13.26 -2.98
N LYS A 164 -13.94 14.37 -2.77
CA LYS A 164 -14.09 15.44 -3.78
C LYS A 164 -12.74 16.01 -4.24
N LYS A 165 -11.76 16.15 -3.32
CA LYS A 165 -10.42 16.63 -3.68
C LYS A 165 -9.66 15.60 -4.52
N MET A 166 -9.72 14.33 -4.15
CA MET A 166 -9.10 13.23 -4.89
C MET A 166 -9.67 13.11 -6.31
N GLU A 167 -10.98 13.07 -6.43
CA GLU A 167 -11.68 13.01 -7.72
C GLU A 167 -11.35 14.21 -8.61
N ALA A 168 -11.34 15.43 -8.05
CA ALA A 168 -11.00 16.64 -8.80
C ALA A 168 -9.55 16.65 -9.36
N ILE A 169 -8.62 15.93 -8.73
CA ILE A 169 -7.25 15.75 -9.20
C ILE A 169 -7.23 14.72 -10.33
N LEU A 170 -7.86 13.56 -10.12
CA LEU A 170 -7.90 12.47 -11.08
C LEU A 170 -8.65 12.85 -12.37
N ASP A 171 -9.75 13.61 -12.25
CA ASP A 171 -10.55 14.10 -13.39
C ASP A 171 -9.79 15.08 -14.29
N LYS A 172 -8.77 15.73 -13.75
CA LYS A 172 -7.86 16.61 -14.51
C LYS A 172 -6.67 15.88 -15.11
N ASP A 173 -6.69 14.55 -15.13
CA ASP A 173 -5.56 13.73 -15.55
C ASP A 173 -4.27 14.04 -14.77
N ARG A 174 -4.40 14.34 -13.48
CA ARG A 174 -3.29 14.59 -12.56
C ARG A 174 -3.24 13.50 -11.50
N TYR A 175 -2.09 13.34 -10.86
CA TYR A 175 -1.92 12.42 -9.75
C TYR A 175 -1.03 13.02 -8.66
N ILE A 176 -1.04 12.41 -7.48
CA ILE A 176 -0.12 12.78 -6.41
C ILE A 176 0.81 11.59 -6.16
N PRO A 177 2.11 11.72 -6.42
CA PRO A 177 3.07 10.67 -6.12
C PRO A 177 3.25 10.52 -4.61
N GLN A 178 3.48 9.29 -4.15
CA GLN A 178 3.74 8.97 -2.75
C GLN A 178 4.95 9.74 -2.19
N GLU A 179 5.93 10.03 -3.06
CA GLU A 179 7.16 10.77 -2.77
C GLU A 179 6.94 12.26 -2.46
N ILE A 180 5.73 12.78 -2.60
CA ILE A 180 5.39 14.14 -2.16
C ILE A 180 5.63 14.31 -0.66
N LEU A 181 5.49 13.21 0.09
CA LEU A 181 5.76 13.16 1.53
C LEU A 181 7.21 12.75 1.80
N ASN A 182 7.81 13.40 2.77
CA ASN A 182 9.19 13.13 3.21
C ASN A 182 9.26 13.01 4.74
N THR A 183 10.45 12.76 5.27
CA THR A 183 10.67 12.53 6.71
C THR A 183 10.28 13.70 7.62
N ALA A 184 10.12 14.90 7.10
CA ALA A 184 9.65 16.05 7.88
C ALA A 184 8.11 16.09 8.02
N ASP A 185 7.42 15.27 7.27
CA ASP A 185 5.95 15.22 7.24
C ASP A 185 5.39 14.11 8.16
N PHE A 186 6.23 13.13 8.59
CA PHE A 186 5.83 11.91 9.31
C PHE A 186 5.49 12.10 10.78
#